data_6fd7908e3119ff147151a27d088cc8a1
#
_entry.id   6fd7908e3119ff147151a27d088cc8a1
#
_cell.length_a   1.000
_cell.length_b   1.000
_cell.length_c   1.000
_cell.angle_alpha   90.00
_cell.angle_beta   90.00
_cell.angle_gamma   90.00
#
_symmetry.space_group_name_H-M   'P 1'
#
loop_
_entity.id
_entity.type
_entity.pdbx_description
1 polymer ?
#
loop_
_entity_poly.entity_id
_entity_poly.type
_entity_poly.pdbx_seq_one_letter_code
_entity_poly.pdbx_strand_id
1 'polypeptide(L)' 'MIKTTYKVSVTHFPDTQPFWKLTVSDIPGAFTFADDENEFEEMVRDLLRLILDCNDEDFELEFILTPHPQA' A
#
# COMPACT_ATOMS: atom_id res chain seq x y z
N MET A 1 21.00 -11.85 -1.25
CA MET A 1 20.47 -10.87 -2.19
C MET A 1 19.60 -9.86 -1.45
N ILE A 2 19.78 -8.58 -1.71
CA ILE A 2 19.05 -7.54 -1.01
C ILE A 2 17.74 -7.25 -1.73
N LYS A 3 16.64 -7.35 -1.02
CA LYS A 3 15.34 -7.00 -1.57
C LYS A 3 15.09 -5.50 -1.40
N THR A 4 14.37 -4.94 -2.36
CA THR A 4 13.94 -3.55 -2.25
C THR A 4 12.75 -3.47 -1.30
N THR A 5 12.82 -2.56 -0.35
CA THR A 5 11.71 -2.34 0.58
C THR A 5 10.93 -1.11 0.13
N TYR A 6 9.63 -1.27 -0.09
CA TYR A 6 8.75 -0.18 -0.47
C TYR A 6 7.94 0.26 0.74
N LYS A 7 7.90 1.56 0.95
CA LYS A 7 7.13 2.14 2.06
C LYS A 7 5.71 2.41 1.59
N VAL A 8 4.75 1.92 2.35
CA VAL A 8 3.34 2.08 2.04
C VAL A 8 2.69 2.92 3.11
N SER A 9 2.20 4.09 2.72
CA SER A 9 1.47 4.98 3.62
C SER A 9 0.04 4.51 3.70
N VAL A 10 -0.45 4.28 4.91
CA VAL A 10 -1.80 3.79 5.16
C VAL A 10 -2.63 4.92 5.77
N THR A 11 -3.69 5.32 5.07
CA THR A 11 -4.59 6.37 5.54
C THR A 11 -5.97 5.78 5.76
N HIS A 12 -6.54 6.02 6.93
CA HIS A 12 -7.85 5.51 7.31
C HIS A 12 -8.93 6.56 7.10
N PHE A 13 -10.00 6.15 6.40
CA PHE A 13 -11.17 7.00 6.16
C PHE A 13 -12.39 6.29 6.75
N PRO A 14 -12.69 6.51 8.05
CA PRO A 14 -13.72 5.73 8.73
C PRO A 14 -15.14 5.95 8.23
N ASP A 15 -15.39 7.06 7.56
CA ASP A 15 -16.74 7.41 7.12
C ASP A 15 -17.02 7.09 5.66
N THR A 16 -16.03 6.63 4.92
CA THR A 16 -16.15 6.48 3.47
C THR A 16 -15.55 5.16 3.01
N GLN A 17 -16.34 4.36 2.32
CA GLN A 17 -15.85 3.13 1.71
C GLN A 17 -15.22 3.42 0.36
N PRO A 18 -14.05 2.83 0.05
CA PRO A 18 -13.25 1.94 0.89
C PRO A 18 -12.61 2.69 2.06
N PHE A 19 -12.45 1.99 3.18
CA PHE A 19 -12.04 2.63 4.44
C PHE A 19 -10.55 2.96 4.51
N TRP A 20 -9.73 2.34 3.68
CA TRP A 20 -8.28 2.51 3.75
C TRP A 20 -7.71 2.86 2.39
N LYS A 21 -6.79 3.82 2.36
CA LYS A 21 -6.03 4.15 1.17
C LYS A 21 -4.58 3.77 1.40
N LEU A 22 -4.01 3.01 0.47
CA LEU A 22 -2.64 2.52 0.55
C LEU A 22 -1.84 3.16 -0.57
N THR A 23 -0.84 3.97 -0.22
CA THR A 23 -0.04 4.68 -1.20
C THR A 23 1.42 4.23 -1.10
N VAL A 24 1.98 3.81 -2.22
CA VAL A 24 3.39 3.42 -2.25
C VAL A 24 4.21 4.68 -2.47
N SER A 25 4.90 5.12 -1.42
CA SER A 25 5.60 6.40 -1.42
C SER A 25 6.72 6.49 -2.45
N ASP A 26 7.34 5.36 -2.75
CA ASP A 26 8.49 5.32 -3.65
C ASP A 26 8.12 5.35 -5.13
N ILE A 27 6.84 5.14 -5.44
CA ILE A 27 6.37 5.09 -6.83
C ILE A 27 5.26 6.12 -7.00
N PRO A 28 5.50 7.23 -7.72
CA PRO A 28 4.47 8.26 -7.91
C PRO A 28 3.23 7.68 -8.59
N GLY A 29 2.06 7.99 -8.04
CA GLY A 29 0.80 7.55 -8.60
C GLY A 29 0.39 6.13 -8.25
N ALA A 30 1.21 5.40 -7.50
CA ALA A 30 0.90 4.03 -7.12
C ALA A 30 0.09 4.01 -5.83
N PHE A 31 -1.19 3.69 -5.95
CA PHE A 31 -2.04 3.59 -4.77
C PHE A 31 -3.15 2.56 -5.02
N THR A 32 -3.72 2.07 -3.93
CA THR A 32 -4.86 1.17 -3.98
C THR A 32 -5.70 1.39 -2.73
N PHE A 33 -6.82 0.70 -2.66
CA PHE A 33 -7.74 0.82 -1.54
C PHE A 33 -8.02 -0.54 -0.93
N ALA A 34 -8.40 -0.56 0.34
CA ALA A 34 -8.76 -1.78 1.03
C ALA A 34 -9.92 -1.49 1.98
N ASP A 35 -10.79 -2.49 2.16
CA ASP A 35 -11.90 -2.39 3.10
C ASP A 35 -11.54 -2.95 4.46
N ASP A 36 -10.45 -3.72 4.56
CA ASP A 36 -10.07 -4.42 5.77
C ASP A 36 -8.55 -4.39 5.90
N GLU A 37 -8.08 -4.27 7.13
CA GLU A 37 -6.64 -4.27 7.41
C GLU A 37 -5.97 -5.57 6.94
N ASN A 38 -6.69 -6.67 6.95
CA ASN A 38 -6.15 -7.96 6.52
C ASN A 38 -5.87 -8.01 5.03
N GLU A 39 -6.37 -7.05 4.27
CA GLU A 39 -6.18 -6.99 2.83
C GLU A 39 -4.98 -6.13 2.41
N PHE A 40 -4.38 -5.42 3.35
CA PHE A 40 -3.32 -4.46 3.01
C PHE A 40 -2.20 -5.08 2.18
N GLU A 41 -1.61 -6.13 2.68
CA GLU A 41 -0.47 -6.73 2.03
C GLU A 41 -0.84 -7.27 0.66
N GLU A 42 -1.94 -7.98 0.57
CA GLU A 42 -2.39 -8.56 -0.69
C GLU A 42 -2.66 -7.50 -1.75
N MET A 43 -3.36 -6.44 -1.37
CA MET A 43 -3.70 -5.37 -2.31
C MET A 43 -2.47 -4.66 -2.85
N VAL A 44 -1.51 -4.38 -1.98
CA VAL A 44 -0.28 -3.70 -2.40
C VAL A 44 0.59 -4.62 -3.23
N ARG A 45 0.67 -5.90 -2.87
CA ARG A 45 1.46 -6.85 -3.67
C ARG A 45 0.90 -7.01 -5.07
N ASP A 46 -0.43 -7.05 -5.20
CA ASP A 46 -1.06 -7.09 -6.52
C ASP A 46 -0.72 -5.84 -7.34
N LEU A 47 -0.79 -4.69 -6.70
CA LEU A 47 -0.47 -3.43 -7.35
C LEU A 47 0.96 -3.41 -7.86
N LEU A 48 1.92 -3.80 -7.01
CA LEU A 48 3.32 -3.77 -7.38
C LEU A 48 3.66 -4.81 -8.44
N ARG A 49 3.02 -5.97 -8.41
CA ARG A 49 3.24 -6.96 -9.46
C ARG A 49 2.83 -6.42 -10.83
N LEU A 50 1.75 -5.65 -10.88
CA LEU A 50 1.30 -5.06 -12.13
C LEU A 50 2.22 -3.93 -12.60
N ILE A 51 2.68 -3.09 -11.68
CA ILE A 51 3.50 -1.94 -12.01
C ILE A 51 4.93 -2.34 -12.35
N LEU A 52 5.51 -3.21 -11.52
CA LEU A 52 6.93 -3.56 -11.62
C LEU A 52 7.19 -4.82 -12.43
N ASP A 53 6.14 -5.57 -12.73
CA ASP A 53 6.26 -6.83 -13.46
C ASP A 53 7.27 -7.75 -12.77
N CYS A 54 7.15 -7.89 -11.46
CA CYS A 54 8.06 -8.71 -10.66
C CYS A 54 7.27 -9.64 -9.74
N ASN A 55 8.00 -10.56 -9.11
CA ASN A 55 7.40 -11.52 -8.19
C ASN A 55 7.36 -10.99 -6.77
N ASP A 56 6.48 -11.56 -5.94
CA ASP A 56 6.38 -11.19 -4.53
C ASP A 56 7.69 -11.33 -3.78
N GLU A 57 8.54 -12.23 -4.24
CA GLU A 57 9.81 -12.50 -3.58
C GLU A 57 10.86 -11.43 -3.81
N ASP A 58 10.61 -10.55 -4.78
CA ASP A 58 11.60 -9.55 -5.19
C ASP A 58 11.55 -8.28 -4.36
N PHE A 59 10.53 -8.12 -3.50
CA PHE A 59 10.40 -6.92 -2.71
C PHE A 59 9.76 -7.20 -1.36
N GLU A 60 9.93 -6.24 -0.45
CA GLU A 60 9.30 -6.26 0.85
C GLU A 60 8.50 -4.98 1.05
N LEU A 61 7.54 -5.01 1.96
CA LEU A 61 6.67 -3.88 2.23
C LEU A 61 6.81 -3.42 3.67
N GLU A 62 6.81 -2.11 3.86
CA GLU A 62 6.80 -1.51 5.18
C GLU A 62 5.58 -0.60 5.26
N PHE A 63 4.63 -0.96 6.11
CA PHE A 63 3.40 -0.20 6.25
C PHE A 63 3.56 0.87 7.33
N ILE A 64 3.23 2.10 6.95
CA ILE A 64 3.33 3.25 7.85
C ILE A 64 1.95 3.85 8.00
N LEU A 65 1.41 3.79 9.22
CA LEU A 65 0.09 4.32 9.51
C LEU A 65 0.17 5.84 9.59
N THR A 66 -0.61 6.52 8.76
CA THR A 66 -0.65 7.97 8.78
C THR A 66 -1.96 8.44 9.40
N PRO A 67 -1.96 9.56 10.13
CA PRO A 67 -3.20 10.10 10.69
C PRO A 67 -4.16 10.48 9.58
N HIS A 68 -5.44 10.35 9.86
CA HIS A 68 -6.47 10.83 8.96
C HIS A 68 -6.30 12.35 8.79
N PRO A 69 -6.27 12.85 7.55
CA PRO A 69 -6.15 14.29 7.37
C PRO A 69 -7.32 15.02 7.96
N GLN A 70 -7.03 15.98 8.81
CA GLN A 70 -8.05 16.80 9.42
C GLN A 70 -8.24 18.05 8.59
N ALA A 71 -9.46 18.35 8.31
CA ALA A 71 -9.75 19.57 7.58
C ALA A 71 -9.49 20.77 8.49
#